data_511f7f089e5108c82f10c20ec7434955
#
_entry.id   511f7f089e5108c82f10c20ec7434955
#
_cell.length_a   1.000
_cell.length_b   1.000
_cell.length_c   1.000
_cell.angle_alpha   90.00
_cell.angle_beta   90.00
_cell.angle_gamma   90.00
#
_symmetry.space_group_name_H-M   'P 1'
#
loop_
_entity.id
_entity.type
_entity.pdbx_description
1 polymer ?
#
loop_
_entity_poly.entity_id
_entity_poly.type
_entity_poly.pdbx_seq_one_letter_code
_entity_poly.pdbx_strand_id
1 'polypeptide(L)'
;MKYIEWLNIWLNNYIKPSAKDRTYIRYEQLIRTHIAPKIGDEDINDLTPIVMQSFVTDLLSSGNDKTGKGLSANTVNAIISVLQNSLRTAHLLGYAKDYAANMIKRPKLKERKIECFTLAEQKKIESAVFDSKKTKMFGIVLCLYTGLRIGELIALQWKDIDLQKGLLTVSRSCHDTSGGIMFDEPKTATSRRVIPLPKQLLPKLKSIKKSSNSDFVVSMGGNAVSVRSYQRSFELLLKRQNIVHRGFHSLRHTFATRALECGMDVKTLSEILGHKNPTVTLNRYAHSLLEHKAAMMNRLGKLL
;
A
#
# COMPACT_ATOMS: atom_id res chain seq x y z
N MET A 1 -30.78 21.75 3.09
CA MET A 1 -29.32 22.04 2.85
C MET A 1 -28.82 21.10 1.79
N LYS A 2 -28.15 21.62 0.75
CA LYS A 2 -27.55 20.73 -0.27
C LYS A 2 -26.49 19.84 0.32
N TYR A 3 -26.39 18.61 -0.17
CA TYR A 3 -25.44 17.63 0.35
C TYR A 3 -23.98 18.08 0.14
N ILE A 4 -23.66 18.77 -0.95
CA ILE A 4 -22.32 19.30 -1.20
C ILE A 4 -21.93 20.38 -0.18
N GLU A 5 -22.86 21.21 0.29
CA GLU A 5 -22.61 22.22 1.34
C GLU A 5 -22.24 21.52 2.64
N TRP A 6 -23.01 20.48 3.01
CA TRP A 6 -22.68 19.66 4.17
C TRP A 6 -21.32 18.97 4.03
N LEU A 7 -21.01 18.35 2.88
CA LEU A 7 -19.75 17.66 2.64
C LEU A 7 -18.54 18.59 2.81
N ASN A 8 -18.65 19.85 2.38
CA ASN A 8 -17.62 20.87 2.57
C ASN A 8 -17.44 21.22 4.05
N ILE A 9 -18.53 21.41 4.79
CA ILE A 9 -18.49 21.64 6.24
C ILE A 9 -17.85 20.43 6.95
N TRP A 10 -18.32 19.22 6.65
CA TRP A 10 -17.82 18.00 7.25
C TRP A 10 -16.34 17.75 6.95
N LEU A 11 -15.92 17.95 5.72
CA LEU A 11 -14.53 17.72 5.30
C LEU A 11 -13.57 18.68 6.02
N ASN A 12 -13.93 19.96 6.12
CA ASN A 12 -13.07 20.98 6.71
C ASN A 12 -13.08 20.96 8.24
N ASN A 13 -14.24 20.74 8.86
CA ASN A 13 -14.38 20.88 10.31
C ASN A 13 -14.21 19.55 11.08
N TYR A 14 -14.47 18.40 10.44
CA TYR A 14 -14.43 17.10 11.10
C TYR A 14 -13.30 16.19 10.61
N ILE A 15 -13.00 16.23 9.31
CA ILE A 15 -11.98 15.34 8.74
C ILE A 15 -10.61 16.00 8.78
N LYS A 16 -10.48 17.25 8.35
CA LYS A 16 -9.18 17.93 8.28
C LYS A 16 -8.44 18.00 9.62
N PRO A 17 -9.10 18.31 10.76
CA PRO A 17 -8.42 18.35 12.06
C PRO A 17 -8.06 16.98 12.62
N SER A 18 -8.80 15.92 12.25
CA SER A 18 -8.71 14.60 12.89
C SER A 18 -8.02 13.54 12.05
N ALA A 19 -8.04 13.67 10.72
CA ALA A 19 -7.48 12.71 9.80
C ALA A 19 -6.07 13.11 9.33
N LYS A 20 -5.34 12.14 8.78
CA LYS A 20 -4.10 12.44 8.06
C LYS A 20 -4.40 13.16 6.75
N ASP A 21 -3.50 14.03 6.33
CA ASP A 21 -3.58 14.74 5.05
C ASP A 21 -3.94 13.83 3.88
N ARG A 22 -3.32 12.64 3.82
CA ARG A 22 -3.63 11.66 2.78
C ARG A 22 -5.08 11.18 2.81
N THR A 23 -5.69 11.05 3.98
CA THR A 23 -7.11 10.66 4.11
C THR A 23 -8.00 11.80 3.69
N TYR A 24 -7.68 13.02 4.13
CA TYR A 24 -8.37 14.24 3.71
C TYR A 24 -8.35 14.39 2.19
N ILE A 25 -7.18 14.38 1.56
CA ILE A 25 -7.00 14.48 0.10
C ILE A 25 -7.77 13.38 -0.63
N ARG A 26 -7.76 12.14 -0.09
CA ARG A 26 -8.51 11.03 -0.68
C ARG A 26 -10.02 11.26 -0.62
N TYR A 27 -10.53 11.74 0.51
CA TYR A 27 -11.96 12.04 0.66
C TYR A 27 -12.37 13.20 -0.24
N GLU A 28 -11.61 14.29 -0.24
CA GLU A 28 -11.82 15.41 -1.15
C GLU A 28 -11.89 14.96 -2.61
N GLN A 29 -10.95 14.13 -3.05
CA GLN A 29 -10.93 13.59 -4.41
C GLN A 29 -12.18 12.75 -4.72
N LEU A 30 -12.61 11.86 -3.80
CA LEU A 30 -13.80 11.04 -3.99
C LEU A 30 -15.06 11.90 -4.05
N ILE A 31 -15.17 12.91 -3.18
CA ILE A 31 -16.28 13.86 -3.19
C ILE A 31 -16.31 14.60 -4.51
N ARG A 32 -15.23 15.26 -4.89
CA ARG A 32 -15.16 16.08 -6.09
C ARG A 32 -15.40 15.29 -7.38
N THR A 33 -14.87 14.07 -7.47
CA THR A 33 -14.90 13.30 -8.72
C THR A 33 -16.16 12.47 -8.88
N HIS A 34 -16.74 11.96 -7.78
CA HIS A 34 -17.79 10.95 -7.89
C HIS A 34 -19.09 11.32 -7.16
N ILE A 35 -19.02 12.03 -6.02
CA ILE A 35 -20.22 12.30 -5.22
C ILE A 35 -20.89 13.61 -5.66
N ALA A 36 -20.12 14.71 -5.63
CA ALA A 36 -20.64 16.03 -5.94
C ALA A 36 -21.32 16.14 -7.31
N PRO A 37 -20.76 15.59 -8.41
CA PRO A 37 -21.37 15.72 -9.73
C PRO A 37 -22.71 14.97 -9.88
N LYS A 38 -23.02 14.03 -9.00
CA LYS A 38 -24.18 13.13 -9.18
C LYS A 38 -25.29 13.34 -8.15
N ILE A 39 -24.92 13.54 -6.89
CA ILE A 39 -25.86 13.71 -5.77
C ILE A 39 -25.52 14.92 -4.87
N GLY A 40 -24.57 15.76 -5.27
CA GLY A 40 -24.16 16.90 -4.45
C GLY A 40 -25.24 17.99 -4.35
N ASP A 41 -26.04 18.18 -5.37
CA ASP A 41 -27.11 19.18 -5.42
C ASP A 41 -28.42 18.75 -4.75
N GLU A 42 -28.54 17.47 -4.40
CA GLU A 42 -29.70 16.95 -3.67
C GLU A 42 -29.79 17.53 -2.26
N ASP A 43 -31.02 17.68 -1.73
CA ASP A 43 -31.17 17.98 -0.29
C ASP A 43 -30.74 16.76 0.52
N ILE A 44 -30.05 17.01 1.62
CA ILE A 44 -29.51 15.96 2.48
C ILE A 44 -30.60 15.00 3.01
N ASN A 45 -31.83 15.49 3.16
CA ASN A 45 -32.98 14.71 3.64
C ASN A 45 -33.63 13.89 2.53
N ASP A 46 -33.35 14.19 1.25
CA ASP A 46 -33.84 13.43 0.09
C ASP A 46 -32.93 12.28 -0.29
N LEU A 47 -31.76 12.17 0.35
CA LEU A 47 -30.83 11.06 0.19
C LEU A 47 -31.36 9.78 0.88
N THR A 48 -32.48 9.26 0.39
CA THR A 48 -33.11 8.04 0.89
C THR A 48 -32.24 6.80 0.61
N PRO A 49 -32.47 5.66 1.29
CA PRO A 49 -31.73 4.42 1.01
C PRO A 49 -31.81 3.98 -0.45
N ILE A 50 -32.96 4.21 -1.10
CA ILE A 50 -33.19 3.87 -2.51
C ILE A 50 -32.32 4.74 -3.42
N VAL A 51 -32.32 6.06 -3.21
CA VAL A 51 -31.51 7.02 -3.98
C VAL A 51 -30.02 6.66 -3.86
N MET A 52 -29.53 6.41 -2.65
CA MET A 52 -28.15 6.04 -2.42
C MET A 52 -27.77 4.68 -3.00
N GLN A 53 -28.68 3.70 -2.96
CA GLN A 53 -28.44 2.38 -3.56
C GLN A 53 -28.40 2.48 -5.09
N SER A 54 -29.28 3.29 -5.70
CA SER A 54 -29.24 3.57 -7.14
C SER A 54 -27.93 4.23 -7.54
N PHE A 55 -27.49 5.25 -6.80
CA PHE A 55 -26.20 5.89 -7.01
C PHE A 55 -25.02 4.88 -6.97
N VAL A 56 -25.01 3.96 -6.00
CA VAL A 56 -24.00 2.89 -5.91
C VAL A 56 -24.04 1.97 -7.14
N THR A 57 -25.23 1.64 -7.63
CA THR A 57 -25.41 0.81 -8.84
C THR A 57 -24.87 1.53 -10.07
N ASP A 58 -25.13 2.80 -10.21
CA ASP A 58 -24.62 3.64 -11.30
C ASP A 58 -23.10 3.74 -11.28
N LEU A 59 -22.50 3.87 -10.09
CA LEU A 59 -21.05 3.85 -9.96
C LEU A 59 -20.42 2.53 -10.42
N LEU A 60 -21.10 1.41 -10.17
CA LEU A 60 -20.64 0.07 -10.58
C LEU A 60 -20.81 -0.18 -12.08
N SER A 61 -21.78 0.44 -12.73
CA SER A 61 -22.08 0.26 -14.15
C SER A 61 -21.33 1.24 -15.05
N SER A 62 -21.27 2.53 -14.69
CA SER A 62 -20.79 3.63 -15.54
C SER A 62 -20.00 4.72 -14.79
N GLY A 63 -19.60 4.48 -13.55
CA GLY A 63 -19.01 5.50 -12.67
C GLY A 63 -17.62 6.02 -13.04
N ASN A 64 -17.00 5.55 -14.12
CA ASN A 64 -15.73 6.05 -14.61
C ASN A 64 -15.95 6.95 -15.84
N ASP A 65 -16.06 8.24 -15.62
CA ASP A 65 -16.36 9.24 -16.66
C ASP A 65 -15.33 9.26 -17.82
N LYS A 66 -14.10 8.81 -17.57
CA LYS A 66 -13.05 8.77 -18.60
C LYS A 66 -13.20 7.59 -19.56
N THR A 67 -13.76 6.50 -19.11
CA THR A 67 -13.82 5.24 -19.88
C THR A 67 -15.25 4.78 -20.16
N GLY A 68 -16.26 5.42 -19.55
CA GLY A 68 -17.66 4.99 -19.59
C GLY A 68 -17.93 3.64 -18.90
N LYS A 69 -16.92 3.06 -18.21
CA LYS A 69 -17.05 1.77 -17.52
C LYS A 69 -17.35 1.96 -16.03
N GLY A 70 -17.80 0.90 -15.39
CA GLY A 70 -18.01 0.90 -13.95
C GLY A 70 -16.72 1.06 -13.14
N LEU A 71 -16.85 1.60 -11.94
CA LEU A 71 -15.75 1.66 -10.98
C LEU A 71 -15.51 0.29 -10.33
N SER A 72 -14.30 0.09 -9.83
CA SER A 72 -13.98 -1.11 -9.07
C SER A 72 -14.75 -1.15 -7.74
N ALA A 73 -15.12 -2.35 -7.28
CA ALA A 73 -15.77 -2.55 -5.98
C ALA A 73 -14.99 -1.90 -4.81
N ASN A 74 -13.66 -1.86 -4.88
CA ASN A 74 -12.82 -1.17 -3.88
C ASN A 74 -13.06 0.35 -3.88
N THR A 75 -13.14 0.97 -5.07
CA THR A 75 -13.40 2.41 -5.20
C THR A 75 -14.81 2.74 -4.71
N VAL A 76 -15.80 1.95 -5.12
CA VAL A 76 -17.19 2.13 -4.69
C VAL A 76 -17.32 1.97 -3.17
N ASN A 77 -16.67 0.97 -2.56
CA ASN A 77 -16.64 0.80 -1.11
C ASN A 77 -15.99 1.98 -0.37
N ALA A 78 -14.97 2.61 -0.97
CA ALA A 78 -14.38 3.82 -0.40
C ALA A 78 -15.36 5.01 -0.47
N ILE A 79 -16.11 5.16 -1.58
CA ILE A 79 -17.17 6.17 -1.72
C ILE A 79 -18.27 5.93 -0.69
N ILE A 80 -18.76 4.70 -0.54
CA ILE A 80 -19.77 4.34 0.48
C ILE A 80 -19.27 4.72 1.88
N SER A 81 -17.99 4.54 2.17
CA SER A 81 -17.43 4.93 3.48
C SER A 81 -17.49 6.44 3.70
N VAL A 82 -17.29 7.27 2.67
CA VAL A 82 -17.48 8.72 2.76
C VAL A 82 -18.94 9.05 3.01
N LEU A 83 -19.89 8.45 2.24
CA LEU A 83 -21.32 8.64 2.43
C LEU A 83 -21.75 8.31 3.85
N GLN A 84 -21.39 7.11 4.33
CA GLN A 84 -21.76 6.64 5.66
C GLN A 84 -21.20 7.54 6.77
N ASN A 85 -19.94 7.93 6.70
CA ASN A 85 -19.33 8.75 7.73
C ASN A 85 -19.88 10.18 7.74
N SER A 86 -20.07 10.80 6.57
CA SER A 86 -20.60 12.17 6.48
C SER A 86 -22.06 12.25 6.90
N LEU A 87 -22.91 11.34 6.42
CA LEU A 87 -24.33 11.34 6.77
C LEU A 87 -24.59 10.93 8.22
N ARG A 88 -23.76 10.01 8.78
CA ARG A 88 -23.82 9.72 10.20
C ARG A 88 -23.51 10.95 11.05
N THR A 89 -22.51 11.72 10.68
CA THR A 89 -22.18 12.96 11.39
C THR A 89 -23.29 13.98 11.23
N ALA A 90 -23.87 14.13 10.03
CA ALA A 90 -25.01 15.02 9.79
C ALA A 90 -26.21 14.68 10.68
N HIS A 91 -26.56 13.40 10.75
CA HIS A 91 -27.66 12.93 11.58
C HIS A 91 -27.44 13.20 13.07
N LEU A 92 -26.25 12.87 13.59
CA LEU A 92 -25.88 13.12 14.99
C LEU A 92 -25.92 14.60 15.37
N LEU A 93 -25.74 15.51 14.41
CA LEU A 93 -25.78 16.95 14.59
C LEU A 93 -27.14 17.57 14.24
N GLY A 94 -28.12 16.79 13.86
CA GLY A 94 -29.47 17.27 13.51
C GLY A 94 -29.62 17.90 12.12
N TYR A 95 -28.60 17.80 11.25
CA TYR A 95 -28.66 18.28 9.86
C TYR A 95 -29.41 17.33 8.93
N ALA A 96 -29.42 16.05 9.24
CA ALA A 96 -30.17 15.02 8.52
C ALA A 96 -31.18 14.34 9.47
N LYS A 97 -32.44 14.21 9.02
CA LYS A 97 -33.51 13.56 9.80
C LYS A 97 -33.21 12.10 10.05
N ASP A 98 -32.74 11.38 9.02
CA ASP A 98 -32.50 9.95 9.03
C ASP A 98 -31.06 9.60 8.66
N TYR A 99 -30.58 8.45 9.19
CA TYR A 99 -29.30 7.86 8.81
C TYR A 99 -29.51 6.73 7.79
N ALA A 100 -29.97 7.09 6.61
CA ALA A 100 -30.30 6.15 5.53
C ALA A 100 -29.07 5.42 4.93
N ALA A 101 -27.88 6.01 5.03
CA ALA A 101 -26.66 5.43 4.46
C ALA A 101 -26.23 4.09 5.11
N ASN A 102 -26.78 3.74 6.27
CA ASN A 102 -26.49 2.45 6.90
C ASN A 102 -27.11 1.28 6.14
N MET A 103 -28.16 1.51 5.35
CA MET A 103 -28.87 0.48 4.58
C MET A 103 -28.22 0.17 3.23
N ILE A 104 -27.19 0.89 2.81
CA ILE A 104 -26.49 0.66 1.54
C ILE A 104 -25.83 -0.72 1.54
N LYS A 105 -26.17 -1.55 0.57
CA LYS A 105 -25.49 -2.82 0.34
C LYS A 105 -24.15 -2.61 -0.36
N ARG A 106 -23.08 -2.99 0.32
CA ARG A 106 -21.73 -2.89 -0.22
C ARG A 106 -21.46 -3.97 -1.28
N PRO A 107 -20.84 -3.62 -2.42
CA PRO A 107 -20.41 -4.61 -3.38
C PRO A 107 -19.37 -5.57 -2.78
N LYS A 108 -19.53 -6.86 -3.09
CA LYS A 108 -18.57 -7.89 -2.68
C LYS A 108 -17.22 -7.64 -3.35
N LEU A 109 -16.16 -7.73 -2.58
CA LEU A 109 -14.80 -7.67 -3.09
C LEU A 109 -14.45 -9.03 -3.71
N LYS A 110 -13.97 -9.02 -4.94
CA LYS A 110 -13.35 -10.22 -5.51
C LYS A 110 -12.01 -10.44 -4.82
N GLU A 111 -11.78 -11.62 -4.30
CA GLU A 111 -10.46 -12.00 -3.78
C GLU A 111 -9.45 -11.92 -4.93
N ARG A 112 -8.44 -11.09 -4.75
CA ARG A 112 -7.32 -11.02 -5.69
C ARG A 112 -6.27 -12.00 -5.22
N LYS A 113 -5.92 -12.97 -6.08
CA LYS A 113 -4.74 -13.81 -5.85
C LYS A 113 -3.52 -12.88 -5.70
N ILE A 114 -2.72 -13.18 -4.70
CA ILE A 114 -1.46 -12.46 -4.49
C ILE A 114 -0.50 -12.91 -5.60
N GLU A 115 -0.09 -11.96 -6.42
CA GLU A 115 0.85 -12.21 -7.50
C GLU A 115 2.28 -12.02 -6.97
N CYS A 116 2.98 -13.14 -6.79
CA CYS A 116 4.40 -13.18 -6.48
C CYS A 116 5.21 -13.40 -7.76
N PHE A 117 6.45 -12.96 -7.77
CA PHE A 117 7.39 -13.31 -8.82
C PHE A 117 7.83 -14.78 -8.66
N THR A 118 7.91 -15.51 -9.75
CA THR A 118 8.52 -16.84 -9.78
C THR A 118 10.03 -16.74 -9.48
N LEU A 119 10.68 -17.85 -9.12
CA LEU A 119 12.13 -17.86 -8.90
C LEU A 119 12.91 -17.41 -10.14
N ALA A 120 12.45 -17.81 -11.33
CA ALA A 120 13.07 -17.40 -12.59
C ALA A 120 12.92 -15.89 -12.85
N GLU A 121 11.72 -15.33 -12.62
CA GLU A 121 11.48 -13.89 -12.73
C GLU A 121 12.31 -13.10 -11.70
N GLN A 122 12.38 -13.58 -10.45
CA GLN A 122 13.17 -12.99 -9.40
C GLN A 122 14.65 -12.92 -9.79
N LYS A 123 15.23 -14.02 -10.29
CA LYS A 123 16.62 -14.06 -10.77
C LYS A 123 16.86 -13.07 -11.92
N LYS A 124 15.91 -12.92 -12.86
CA LYS A 124 16.00 -11.93 -13.94
C LYS A 124 16.01 -10.50 -13.40
N ILE A 125 15.14 -10.21 -12.42
CA ILE A 125 15.09 -8.88 -11.76
C ILE A 125 16.42 -8.60 -11.06
N GLU A 126 16.95 -9.56 -10.29
CA GLU A 126 18.22 -9.43 -9.57
C GLU A 126 19.38 -9.18 -10.52
N SER A 127 19.55 -10.01 -11.55
CA SER A 127 20.62 -9.83 -12.57
C SER A 127 20.52 -8.43 -13.21
N ALA A 128 19.34 -8.04 -13.70
CA ALA A 128 19.16 -6.74 -14.33
C ALA A 128 19.47 -5.55 -13.40
N VAL A 129 19.24 -5.71 -12.08
CA VAL A 129 19.60 -4.70 -11.08
C VAL A 129 21.09 -4.69 -10.81
N PHE A 130 21.74 -5.87 -10.68
CA PHE A 130 23.19 -5.96 -10.44
C PHE A 130 24.01 -5.43 -11.62
N ASP A 131 23.54 -5.63 -12.85
CA ASP A 131 24.15 -5.14 -14.09
C ASP A 131 23.88 -3.65 -14.33
N SER A 132 22.95 -3.05 -13.58
CA SER A 132 22.58 -1.66 -13.75
C SER A 132 23.66 -0.71 -13.21
N LYS A 133 24.07 0.26 -14.04
CA LYS A 133 24.90 1.39 -13.61
C LYS A 133 24.18 2.36 -12.66
N LYS A 134 22.84 2.27 -12.55
CA LYS A 134 22.03 3.17 -11.72
C LYS A 134 21.91 2.59 -10.31
N THR A 135 22.68 3.10 -9.37
CA THR A 135 22.74 2.65 -7.97
C THR A 135 21.36 2.61 -7.29
N LYS A 136 20.46 3.55 -7.64
CA LYS A 136 19.10 3.58 -7.11
C LYS A 136 18.30 2.29 -7.38
N MET A 137 18.61 1.56 -8.46
CA MET A 137 17.89 0.33 -8.80
C MET A 137 18.09 -0.77 -7.77
N PHE A 138 19.17 -0.73 -7.00
CA PHE A 138 19.45 -1.71 -5.94
C PHE A 138 18.37 -1.74 -4.83
N GLY A 139 17.63 -0.66 -4.65
CA GLY A 139 16.45 -0.65 -3.76
C GLY A 139 15.40 -1.71 -4.10
N ILE A 140 15.30 -2.14 -5.38
CA ILE A 140 14.40 -3.23 -5.79
C ILE A 140 14.85 -4.55 -5.17
N VAL A 141 16.15 -4.87 -5.24
CA VAL A 141 16.73 -6.06 -4.61
C VAL A 141 16.60 -5.96 -3.09
N LEU A 142 16.86 -4.77 -2.51
CA LEU A 142 16.66 -4.57 -1.08
C LEU A 142 15.23 -4.91 -0.64
N CYS A 143 14.21 -4.51 -1.41
CA CYS A 143 12.82 -4.89 -1.13
C CYS A 143 12.55 -6.39 -1.27
N LEU A 144 13.16 -7.07 -2.25
CA LEU A 144 13.06 -8.52 -2.42
C LEU A 144 13.62 -9.30 -1.23
N TYR A 145 14.61 -8.74 -0.52
CA TYR A 145 15.29 -9.41 0.59
C TYR A 145 14.88 -8.92 1.98
N THR A 146 14.07 -7.87 2.07
CA THR A 146 13.67 -7.27 3.38
C THR A 146 12.16 -7.06 3.51
N GLY A 147 11.43 -7.14 2.41
CA GLY A 147 10.00 -6.89 2.40
C GLY A 147 9.61 -5.44 2.70
N LEU A 148 10.51 -4.46 2.56
CA LEU A 148 10.21 -3.05 2.75
C LEU A 148 9.03 -2.59 1.88
N ARG A 149 8.21 -1.69 2.42
CA ARG A 149 7.23 -0.95 1.61
C ARG A 149 7.97 0.12 0.80
N ILE A 150 7.43 0.47 -0.38
CA ILE A 150 8.09 1.47 -1.24
C ILE A 150 8.33 2.81 -0.52
N GLY A 151 7.38 3.29 0.28
CA GLY A 151 7.56 4.52 1.05
C GLY A 151 8.64 4.40 2.13
N GLU A 152 8.81 3.22 2.75
CA GLU A 152 9.89 2.92 3.70
C GLU A 152 11.25 2.89 2.99
N LEU A 153 11.30 2.25 1.81
CA LEU A 153 12.51 2.20 1.00
C LEU A 153 12.99 3.60 0.57
N ILE A 154 12.09 4.42 0.05
CA ILE A 154 12.45 5.77 -0.42
C ILE A 154 12.88 6.68 0.73
N ALA A 155 12.27 6.52 1.91
CA ALA A 155 12.62 7.27 3.11
C ALA A 155 13.90 6.78 3.82
N LEU A 156 14.44 5.62 3.40
CA LEU A 156 15.60 4.98 4.04
C LEU A 156 16.87 5.79 3.81
N GLN A 157 17.58 6.09 4.88
CA GLN A 157 18.87 6.78 4.87
C GLN A 157 20.02 5.84 5.25
N TRP A 158 21.23 6.20 4.86
CA TRP A 158 22.43 5.43 5.19
C TRP A 158 22.68 5.31 6.69
N LYS A 159 22.24 6.28 7.49
CA LYS A 159 22.32 6.21 8.97
C LYS A 159 21.39 5.16 9.57
N ASP A 160 20.37 4.72 8.84
CA ASP A 160 19.43 3.68 9.26
C ASP A 160 19.98 2.26 8.99
N ILE A 161 21.17 2.14 8.36
CA ILE A 161 21.80 0.86 8.04
C ILE A 161 23.15 0.74 8.77
N ASP A 162 23.22 -0.17 9.73
CA ASP A 162 24.48 -0.61 10.33
C ASP A 162 25.11 -1.71 9.44
N LEU A 163 26.05 -1.30 8.59
CA LEU A 163 26.74 -2.20 7.66
C LEU A 163 27.77 -3.11 8.34
N GLN A 164 28.13 -2.88 9.60
CA GLN A 164 29.01 -3.76 10.38
C GLN A 164 28.19 -4.90 10.97
N LYS A 165 27.08 -4.57 11.65
CA LYS A 165 26.18 -5.56 12.24
C LYS A 165 25.22 -6.19 11.22
N GLY A 166 25.09 -5.62 10.02
CA GLY A 166 24.13 -6.09 9.03
C GLY A 166 22.66 -5.86 9.44
N LEU A 167 22.36 -4.72 10.04
CA LEU A 167 21.03 -4.37 10.54
C LEU A 167 20.48 -3.15 9.81
N LEU A 168 19.20 -3.20 9.46
CA LEU A 168 18.43 -2.11 8.84
C LEU A 168 17.29 -1.70 9.78
N THR A 169 17.23 -0.44 10.16
CA THR A 169 16.16 0.12 10.99
C THR A 169 15.14 0.85 10.11
N VAL A 170 13.90 0.43 10.16
CA VAL A 170 12.78 1.16 9.54
C VAL A 170 12.25 2.16 10.55
N SER A 171 12.48 3.45 10.33
CA SER A 171 12.12 4.53 11.25
C SER A 171 11.14 5.53 10.65
N ARG A 172 10.90 5.51 9.35
CA ARG A 172 10.04 6.48 8.65
C ARG A 172 9.52 5.91 7.34
N SER A 173 8.53 6.60 6.77
CA SER A 173 7.99 6.30 5.45
C SER A 173 7.76 7.62 4.72
N CYS A 174 7.54 7.55 3.40
CA CYS A 174 7.18 8.73 2.63
C CYS A 174 6.05 8.43 1.63
N HIS A 175 5.48 9.50 1.12
CA HIS A 175 4.50 9.47 0.04
C HIS A 175 4.61 10.75 -0.80
N ASP A 176 4.13 10.66 -2.04
CA ASP A 176 4.08 11.82 -2.92
C ASP A 176 2.83 12.66 -2.61
N THR A 177 3.01 13.98 -2.59
CA THR A 177 1.96 15.00 -2.51
C THR A 177 2.05 15.92 -3.73
N SER A 178 1.10 16.84 -3.87
CA SER A 178 1.15 17.89 -4.90
C SER A 178 2.36 18.84 -4.75
N GLY A 179 2.85 18.99 -3.50
CA GLY A 179 4.02 19.83 -3.17
C GLY A 179 5.35 19.07 -3.17
N GLY A 180 5.37 17.78 -3.51
CA GLY A 180 6.59 16.95 -3.50
C GLY A 180 6.50 15.73 -2.59
N ILE A 181 7.65 15.26 -2.11
CA ILE A 181 7.72 14.08 -1.23
C ILE A 181 7.52 14.52 0.21
N MET A 182 6.54 13.94 0.89
CA MET A 182 6.32 14.12 2.32
C MET A 182 6.82 12.90 3.08
N PHE A 183 7.59 13.15 4.14
CA PHE A 183 8.11 12.11 5.03
C PHE A 183 7.23 12.03 6.28
N ASP A 184 6.74 10.83 6.56
CA ASP A 184 5.95 10.53 7.75
C ASP A 184 6.83 9.83 8.79
N GLU A 185 6.75 10.30 10.03
CA GLU A 185 7.25 9.52 11.15
C GLU A 185 6.33 8.34 11.45
N PRO A 186 6.87 7.21 11.96
CA PRO A 186 6.05 6.06 12.29
C PRO A 186 5.06 6.42 13.41
N LYS A 187 3.77 6.19 13.17
CA LYS A 187 2.68 6.54 14.09
C LYS A 187 2.66 5.74 15.39
N THR A 188 3.39 4.62 15.46
CA THR A 188 3.40 3.72 16.62
C THR A 188 4.79 3.13 16.81
N ALA A 189 5.15 2.81 18.05
CA ALA A 189 6.38 2.10 18.39
C ALA A 189 6.54 0.79 17.59
N THR A 190 5.45 0.10 17.30
CA THR A 190 5.41 -1.14 16.49
C THR A 190 5.73 -0.94 15.00
N SER A 191 5.69 0.30 14.51
CA SER A 191 6.08 0.63 13.13
C SER A 191 7.59 0.77 12.98
N ARG A 192 8.30 1.01 14.09
CA ARG A 192 9.76 1.03 14.14
C ARG A 192 10.25 -0.40 14.35
N ARG A 193 11.02 -0.92 13.42
CA ARG A 193 11.49 -2.30 13.45
C ARG A 193 12.90 -2.41 12.90
N VAL A 194 13.61 -3.41 13.36
CA VAL A 194 14.96 -3.75 12.86
C VAL A 194 14.86 -5.01 12.01
N ILE A 195 15.47 -4.99 10.84
CA ILE A 195 15.50 -6.09 9.88
C ILE A 195 16.97 -6.51 9.71
N PRO A 196 17.33 -7.76 10.05
CA PRO A 196 18.63 -8.31 9.71
C PRO A 196 18.82 -8.40 8.19
N LEU A 197 19.94 -7.94 7.69
CA LEU A 197 20.28 -8.00 6.27
C LEU A 197 21.04 -9.29 5.96
N PRO A 198 20.67 -10.02 4.89
CA PRO A 198 21.48 -11.14 4.41
C PRO A 198 22.89 -10.71 4.08
N LYS A 199 23.89 -11.51 4.51
CA LYS A 199 25.33 -11.19 4.37
C LYS A 199 25.74 -10.89 2.92
N GLN A 200 25.11 -11.55 1.95
CA GLN A 200 25.39 -11.36 0.52
C GLN A 200 25.03 -9.95 -0.02
N LEU A 201 24.18 -9.19 0.66
CA LEU A 201 23.85 -7.82 0.26
C LEU A 201 24.87 -6.78 0.74
N LEU A 202 25.60 -7.07 1.82
CA LEU A 202 26.46 -6.10 2.49
C LEU A 202 27.59 -5.56 1.61
N PRO A 203 28.30 -6.39 0.80
CA PRO A 203 29.36 -5.87 -0.08
C PRO A 203 28.84 -4.83 -1.08
N LYS A 204 27.69 -5.11 -1.69
CA LYS A 204 27.08 -4.17 -2.65
C LYS A 204 26.58 -2.90 -1.98
N LEU A 205 25.96 -3.00 -0.79
CA LEU A 205 25.54 -1.83 -0.01
C LEU A 205 26.73 -0.96 0.40
N LYS A 206 27.86 -1.56 0.83
CA LYS A 206 29.10 -0.85 1.14
C LYS A 206 29.64 -0.10 -0.08
N SER A 207 29.66 -0.76 -1.25
CA SER A 207 30.10 -0.16 -2.51
C SER A 207 29.21 1.03 -2.91
N ILE A 208 27.87 0.88 -2.84
CA ILE A 208 26.93 1.96 -3.17
C ILE A 208 27.10 3.12 -2.18
N LYS A 209 27.21 2.86 -0.87
CA LYS A 209 27.42 3.90 0.14
C LYS A 209 28.67 4.71 -0.13
N LYS A 210 29.79 4.05 -0.51
CA LYS A 210 31.06 4.72 -0.83
C LYS A 210 30.95 5.67 -2.02
N SER A 211 30.09 5.36 -2.99
CA SER A 211 29.87 6.17 -4.20
C SER A 211 28.68 7.12 -4.08
N SER A 212 27.97 7.13 -2.94
CA SER A 212 26.76 7.96 -2.76
C SER A 212 27.10 9.34 -2.23
N ASN A 213 26.58 10.36 -2.89
CA ASN A 213 26.62 11.77 -2.45
C ASN A 213 25.30 12.19 -1.76
N SER A 214 24.48 11.22 -1.33
CA SER A 214 23.18 11.45 -0.75
C SER A 214 23.05 10.74 0.58
N ASP A 215 22.29 11.31 1.50
CA ASP A 215 21.89 10.65 2.74
C ASP A 215 20.93 9.47 2.48
N PHE A 216 20.18 9.52 1.38
CA PHE A 216 19.21 8.49 1.02
C PHE A 216 19.85 7.31 0.30
N VAL A 217 19.42 6.09 0.66
CA VAL A 217 19.86 4.83 0.01
C VAL A 217 19.38 4.78 -1.44
N VAL A 218 18.19 5.28 -1.70
CA VAL A 218 17.62 5.42 -3.04
C VAL A 218 17.49 6.89 -3.38
N SER A 219 18.42 7.38 -4.20
CA SER A 219 18.52 8.80 -4.53
C SER A 219 18.66 9.06 -6.02
N MET A 220 18.37 10.28 -6.42
CA MET A 220 18.63 10.82 -7.75
C MET A 220 19.00 12.30 -7.61
N GLY A 221 20.19 12.67 -8.12
CA GLY A 221 20.69 14.03 -7.98
C GLY A 221 20.87 14.48 -6.52
N GLY A 222 21.26 13.56 -5.64
CA GLY A 222 21.47 13.85 -4.21
C GLY A 222 20.20 13.81 -3.34
N ASN A 223 19.01 13.84 -3.95
CA ASN A 223 17.73 13.88 -3.25
C ASN A 223 16.99 12.52 -3.28
N ALA A 224 16.01 12.36 -2.40
CA ALA A 224 15.09 11.21 -2.45
C ALA A 224 14.33 11.18 -3.79
N VAL A 225 14.05 9.99 -4.30
CA VAL A 225 13.26 9.80 -5.52
C VAL A 225 11.78 9.79 -5.19
N SER A 226 10.90 10.41 -6.00
CA SER A 226 9.45 10.30 -5.76
C SER A 226 8.99 8.84 -5.89
N VAL A 227 7.99 8.47 -5.10
CA VAL A 227 7.42 7.11 -5.09
C VAL A 227 6.96 6.71 -6.49
N ARG A 228 6.25 7.62 -7.18
CA ARG A 228 5.74 7.38 -8.54
C ARG A 228 6.86 7.21 -9.56
N SER A 229 7.92 8.04 -9.50
CA SER A 229 9.08 7.92 -10.39
C SER A 229 9.81 6.59 -10.20
N TYR A 230 9.90 6.13 -8.95
CA TYR A 230 10.55 4.85 -8.63
C TYR A 230 9.70 3.66 -9.10
N GLN A 231 8.39 3.71 -8.90
CA GLN A 231 7.45 2.71 -9.44
C GLN A 231 7.59 2.61 -10.96
N ARG A 232 7.61 3.74 -11.67
CA ARG A 232 7.83 3.76 -13.11
C ARG A 232 9.18 3.16 -13.53
N SER A 233 10.24 3.42 -12.75
CA SER A 233 11.56 2.79 -13.00
C SER A 233 11.49 1.27 -12.88
N PHE A 234 10.72 0.76 -11.92
CA PHE A 234 10.47 -0.67 -11.75
C PHE A 234 9.64 -1.27 -12.89
N GLU A 235 8.55 -0.60 -13.29
CA GLU A 235 7.72 -1.02 -14.44
C GLU A 235 8.54 -1.15 -15.73
N LEU A 236 9.42 -0.17 -15.99
CA LEU A 236 10.33 -0.19 -17.13
C LEU A 236 11.34 -1.34 -17.05
N LEU A 237 11.81 -1.68 -15.84
CA LEU A 237 12.68 -2.84 -15.65
C LEU A 237 11.93 -4.13 -16.00
N LEU A 238 10.72 -4.34 -15.48
CA LEU A 238 9.91 -5.52 -15.78
C LEU A 238 9.66 -5.66 -17.29
N LYS A 239 9.30 -4.54 -17.95
CA LYS A 239 9.07 -4.52 -19.41
C LYS A 239 10.33 -4.93 -20.19
N ARG A 240 11.51 -4.43 -19.81
CA ARG A 240 12.79 -4.78 -20.47
C ARG A 240 13.19 -6.24 -20.26
N GLN A 241 12.77 -6.84 -19.16
CA GLN A 241 13.04 -8.24 -18.84
C GLN A 241 11.96 -9.21 -19.34
N ASN A 242 10.96 -8.70 -20.11
CA ASN A 242 9.79 -9.46 -20.55
C ASN A 242 9.06 -10.17 -19.41
N ILE A 243 8.95 -9.49 -18.24
CA ILE A 243 8.22 -9.96 -17.09
C ILE A 243 6.84 -9.32 -17.08
N VAL A 244 5.79 -10.13 -16.85
CA VAL A 244 4.42 -9.62 -16.72
C VAL A 244 4.34 -8.54 -15.66
N HIS A 245 3.67 -7.43 -15.99
CA HIS A 245 3.55 -6.29 -15.09
C HIS A 245 2.88 -6.70 -13.78
N ARG A 246 3.56 -6.40 -12.67
CA ARG A 246 3.04 -6.46 -11.31
C ARG A 246 3.44 -5.19 -10.58
N GLY A 247 2.55 -4.70 -9.70
CA GLY A 247 2.83 -3.50 -8.92
C GLY A 247 4.04 -3.70 -8.00
N PHE A 248 4.69 -2.61 -7.61
CA PHE A 248 5.91 -2.64 -6.76
C PHE A 248 5.73 -3.46 -5.46
N HIS A 249 4.50 -3.48 -4.91
CA HIS A 249 4.20 -4.24 -3.69
C HIS A 249 4.35 -5.76 -3.86
N SER A 250 4.35 -6.27 -5.08
CA SER A 250 4.61 -7.68 -5.38
C SER A 250 6.02 -8.13 -4.98
N LEU A 251 7.01 -7.23 -4.91
CA LEU A 251 8.33 -7.53 -4.35
C LEU A 251 8.24 -7.96 -2.88
N ARG A 252 7.47 -7.24 -2.10
CA ARG A 252 7.22 -7.57 -0.68
C ARG A 252 6.39 -8.87 -0.54
N HIS A 253 5.44 -9.10 -1.43
CA HIS A 253 4.71 -10.37 -1.45
C HIS A 253 5.64 -11.54 -1.78
N THR A 254 6.53 -11.36 -2.76
CA THR A 254 7.54 -12.37 -3.12
C THR A 254 8.47 -12.67 -1.93
N PHE A 255 8.99 -11.63 -1.26
CA PHE A 255 9.76 -11.81 -0.03
C PHE A 255 9.01 -12.64 1.01
N ALA A 256 7.76 -12.28 1.30
CA ALA A 256 6.99 -12.97 2.33
C ALA A 256 6.71 -14.44 1.98
N THR A 257 6.39 -14.72 0.71
CA THR A 257 6.20 -16.09 0.22
C THR A 257 7.48 -16.90 0.34
N ARG A 258 8.63 -16.35 -0.12
CA ARG A 258 9.93 -17.04 -0.03
C ARG A 258 10.36 -17.26 1.42
N ALA A 259 10.12 -16.30 2.31
CA ALA A 259 10.42 -16.46 3.72
C ALA A 259 9.67 -17.63 4.35
N LEU A 260 8.38 -17.78 4.05
CA LEU A 260 7.57 -18.92 4.50
C LEU A 260 8.03 -20.26 3.87
N GLU A 261 8.35 -20.25 2.59
CA GLU A 261 8.89 -21.43 1.90
C GLU A 261 10.24 -21.88 2.49
N CYS A 262 11.05 -20.92 2.95
CA CYS A 262 12.31 -21.22 3.67
C CYS A 262 12.11 -21.64 5.14
N GLY A 263 10.87 -21.70 5.63
CA GLY A 263 10.57 -22.15 7.00
C GLY A 263 10.53 -21.04 8.04
N MET A 264 10.53 -19.77 7.64
CA MET A 264 10.34 -18.67 8.59
C MET A 264 8.93 -18.75 9.19
N ASP A 265 8.83 -18.66 10.51
CA ASP A 265 7.53 -18.65 11.18
C ASP A 265 6.76 -17.37 10.94
N VAL A 266 5.42 -17.45 11.04
CA VAL A 266 4.51 -16.34 10.71
C VAL A 266 4.70 -15.14 11.63
N LYS A 267 5.07 -15.36 12.91
CA LYS A 267 5.28 -14.27 13.88
C LYS A 267 6.52 -13.47 13.50
N THR A 268 7.65 -14.14 13.28
CA THR A 268 8.92 -13.53 12.82
C THR A 268 8.71 -12.77 11.51
N LEU A 269 8.02 -13.39 10.53
CA LEU A 269 7.71 -12.73 9.27
C LEU A 269 6.84 -11.48 9.48
N SER A 270 5.83 -11.55 10.35
CA SER A 270 4.96 -10.42 10.67
C SER A 270 5.72 -9.26 11.29
N GLU A 271 6.67 -9.55 12.19
CA GLU A 271 7.56 -8.56 12.82
C GLU A 271 8.46 -7.88 11.78
N ILE A 272 9.12 -8.65 10.91
CA ILE A 272 9.95 -8.13 9.80
C ILE A 272 9.12 -7.26 8.85
N LEU A 273 7.92 -7.69 8.52
CA LEU A 273 7.01 -6.93 7.67
C LEU A 273 6.41 -5.70 8.36
N GLY A 274 6.39 -5.64 9.70
CA GLY A 274 5.72 -4.59 10.47
C GLY A 274 4.21 -4.61 10.27
N HIS A 275 3.61 -5.79 10.40
CA HIS A 275 2.16 -5.96 10.48
C HIS A 275 1.74 -5.85 11.95
N LYS A 276 0.71 -5.04 12.24
CA LYS A 276 0.18 -4.89 13.60
C LYS A 276 -0.42 -6.19 14.16
N ASN A 277 -0.93 -7.05 13.26
CA ASN A 277 -1.55 -8.32 13.62
C ASN A 277 -0.99 -9.43 12.71
N PRO A 278 -0.41 -10.50 13.28
CA PRO A 278 0.05 -11.68 12.53
C PRO A 278 -1.02 -12.34 11.66
N THR A 279 -2.31 -12.20 12.03
CA THR A 279 -3.44 -12.70 11.25
C THR A 279 -3.47 -12.10 9.84
N VAL A 280 -2.99 -10.87 9.66
CA VAL A 280 -2.85 -10.25 8.33
C VAL A 280 -1.87 -11.03 7.46
N THR A 281 -0.75 -11.47 8.04
CA THR A 281 0.25 -12.30 7.35
C THR A 281 -0.32 -13.68 7.07
N LEU A 282 -0.95 -14.31 8.07
CA LEU A 282 -1.53 -15.63 7.94
C LEU A 282 -2.59 -15.68 6.84
N ASN A 283 -3.60 -14.82 6.90
CA ASN A 283 -4.68 -14.78 5.91
C ASN A 283 -4.18 -14.49 4.49
N ARG A 284 -3.15 -13.65 4.39
CA ARG A 284 -2.63 -13.22 3.09
C ARG A 284 -1.79 -14.30 2.40
N TYR A 285 -1.08 -15.13 3.16
CA TYR A 285 -0.13 -16.12 2.65
C TYR A 285 -0.51 -17.57 2.98
N ALA A 286 -1.75 -17.80 3.47
CA ALA A 286 -2.24 -19.14 3.86
C ALA A 286 -2.16 -20.16 2.72
N HIS A 287 -2.31 -19.74 1.46
CA HIS A 287 -2.26 -20.64 0.30
C HIS A 287 -0.86 -21.20 0.01
N SER A 288 0.22 -20.47 0.34
CA SER A 288 1.59 -20.96 0.20
C SER A 288 2.02 -21.93 1.32
N LEU A 289 1.16 -22.14 2.31
CA LEU A 289 1.45 -22.98 3.46
C LEU A 289 1.20 -24.49 3.21
N LEU A 290 0.56 -24.90 2.10
CA LEU A 290 0.24 -26.30 1.89
C LEU A 290 1.49 -27.15 1.63
N GLU A 291 2.37 -26.70 0.73
CA GLU A 291 3.67 -27.34 0.48
C GLU A 291 4.55 -27.31 1.73
N HIS A 292 4.53 -26.19 2.46
CA HIS A 292 5.23 -26.07 3.74
C HIS A 292 4.69 -27.06 4.79
N LYS A 293 3.36 -27.21 4.90
CA LYS A 293 2.74 -28.22 5.77
C LYS A 293 3.23 -29.63 5.43
N ALA A 294 3.25 -30.00 4.16
CA ALA A 294 3.75 -31.30 3.71
C ALA A 294 5.23 -31.49 4.08
N ALA A 295 6.06 -30.46 3.89
CA ALA A 295 7.47 -30.51 4.26
C ALA A 295 7.66 -30.66 5.78
N MET A 296 6.86 -29.94 6.59
CA MET A 296 6.91 -30.05 8.05
C MET A 296 6.42 -31.40 8.55
N MET A 297 5.36 -31.97 7.96
CA MET A 297 4.88 -33.32 8.29
C MET A 297 5.94 -34.37 7.95
N ASN A 298 6.62 -34.21 6.82
CA ASN A 298 7.74 -35.15 6.45
C ASN A 298 8.94 -34.99 7.42
N ARG A 299 9.22 -33.81 7.95
CA ARG A 299 10.25 -33.62 8.99
C ARG A 299 9.83 -34.26 10.31
N LEU A 300 8.58 -34.09 10.70
CA LEU A 300 8.02 -34.69 11.92
C LEU A 300 8.08 -36.23 11.83
N GLY A 301 7.68 -36.81 10.68
CA GLY A 301 7.75 -38.26 10.44
C GLY A 301 9.16 -38.87 10.46
N LYS A 302 10.21 -38.05 10.33
CA LYS A 302 11.61 -38.50 10.48
C LYS A 302 12.09 -38.45 11.94
N LEU A 303 11.34 -37.77 12.82
CA LEU A 303 11.66 -37.71 14.26
C LEU A 303 10.88 -38.77 15.08
N LEU A 304 9.80 -39.30 14.51
CA LEU A 304 8.99 -40.39 15.06
C LEU A 304 9.48 -41.75 14.56
#